data_6bb9bcb0b6d46f7d89ee368c983591df
#
_entry.id   6bb9bcb0b6d46f7d89ee368c983591df
#
_cell.length_a   1.000
_cell.length_b   1.000
_cell.length_c   1.000
_cell.angle_alpha   90.00
_cell.angle_beta   90.00
_cell.angle_gamma   90.00
#
_symmetry.space_group_name_H-M   'P 1'
#
loop_
_entity.id
_entity.type
_entity.pdbx_description
1 polymer ?
#
loop_
_entity_poly.entity_id
_entity_poly.type
_entity_poly.pdbx_seq_one_letter_code
_entity_poly.pdbx_strand_id
1 'polypeptide(L)'
;MQVRRSHGIALHVPDASLPQLQGYLAQPGRPLKALLNRNKVERLADGRFLYASRPYQLLNFQLQPEVVFRSSWDGDQLTIVFEHCTIHGLGRLQHLVEFQCQAWIRPEQERLLAKADLSLEFSPNGAGALLPKPLLHRTGDLALGLVTDRLEKRCRSGLIKGALNWLARNP
;
A
#
# COMPACT_ATOMS: atom_id res chain seq x y z
N MET A 1 12.00 -8.35 -16.66
CA MET A 1 12.25 -9.07 -15.38
C MET A 1 11.29 -8.53 -14.32
N GLN A 2 10.68 -9.40 -13.56
CA GLN A 2 9.71 -9.03 -12.55
C GLN A 2 10.13 -9.59 -11.18
N VAL A 3 10.02 -8.77 -10.15
CA VAL A 3 10.18 -9.16 -8.75
C VAL A 3 8.84 -9.02 -8.07
N ARG A 4 8.42 -10.04 -7.32
CA ARG A 4 7.13 -10.08 -6.63
C ARG A 4 7.31 -10.33 -5.14
N ARG A 5 6.41 -9.77 -4.34
CA ARG A 5 6.32 -10.04 -2.91
C ARG A 5 4.85 -10.02 -2.47
N SER A 6 4.47 -11.00 -1.68
CA SER A 6 3.16 -11.05 -1.00
C SER A 6 3.37 -10.89 0.49
N HIS A 7 2.56 -10.06 1.14
CA HIS A 7 2.63 -9.82 2.57
C HIS A 7 1.24 -9.82 3.18
N GLY A 8 1.03 -10.64 4.20
CA GLY A 8 -0.22 -10.74 4.95
C GLY A 8 -0.01 -10.47 6.42
N ILE A 9 -1.00 -9.85 7.06
CA ILE A 9 -0.98 -9.51 8.48
C ILE A 9 -2.37 -9.65 9.09
N ALA A 10 -2.43 -10.10 10.35
CA ALA A 10 -3.63 -10.08 11.19
C ALA A 10 -3.46 -9.01 12.27
N LEU A 11 -4.43 -8.11 12.37
CA LEU A 11 -4.42 -6.99 13.29
C LEU A 11 -5.54 -7.19 14.32
N HIS A 12 -5.18 -7.32 15.60
CA HIS A 12 -6.14 -7.41 16.68
C HIS A 12 -6.74 -6.06 17.02
N VAL A 13 -8.07 -5.98 17.05
CA VAL A 13 -8.85 -4.79 17.44
C VAL A 13 -9.75 -5.21 18.61
N PRO A 14 -9.31 -5.03 19.87
CA PRO A 14 -10.01 -5.52 21.02
C PRO A 14 -11.45 -5.03 21.12
N ASP A 15 -12.36 -5.90 21.51
CA ASP A 15 -13.78 -5.61 21.75
C ASP A 15 -14.56 -5.12 20.54
N ALA A 16 -14.00 -5.21 19.34
CA ALA A 16 -14.65 -4.81 18.10
C ALA A 16 -15.48 -5.96 17.53
N SER A 17 -16.77 -5.75 17.36
CA SER A 17 -17.63 -6.71 16.67
C SER A 17 -17.41 -6.69 15.16
N LEU A 18 -17.74 -7.78 14.49
CA LEU A 18 -17.70 -7.84 13.04
C LEU A 18 -18.52 -6.72 12.36
N PRO A 19 -19.80 -6.44 12.75
CA PRO A 19 -20.54 -5.33 12.17
C PRO A 19 -19.90 -3.96 12.36
N GLN A 20 -19.27 -3.72 13.51
CA GLN A 20 -18.55 -2.47 13.77
C GLN A 20 -17.34 -2.31 12.82
N LEU A 21 -16.55 -3.37 12.64
CA LEU A 21 -15.40 -3.33 11.73
C LEU A 21 -15.84 -3.24 10.26
N GLN A 22 -16.95 -3.88 9.87
CA GLN A 22 -17.56 -3.70 8.57
C GLN A 22 -17.96 -2.24 8.35
N GLY A 23 -18.58 -1.61 9.34
CA GLY A 23 -18.95 -0.19 9.30
C GLY A 23 -17.73 0.73 9.15
N TYR A 24 -16.63 0.42 9.84
CA TYR A 24 -15.39 1.16 9.70
C TYR A 24 -14.82 1.10 8.28
N LEU A 25 -14.82 -0.08 7.66
CA LEU A 25 -14.27 -0.29 6.32
C LEU A 25 -15.23 0.13 5.20
N ALA A 26 -16.53 0.28 5.48
CA ALA A 26 -17.53 0.58 4.46
C ALA A 26 -17.36 1.94 3.77
N GLN A 27 -16.62 2.85 4.39
CA GLN A 27 -16.19 4.09 3.76
C GLN A 27 -14.66 4.05 3.60
N PRO A 28 -14.16 3.71 2.42
CA PRO A 28 -12.73 3.48 2.18
C PRO A 28 -11.79 4.61 2.63
N GLY A 29 -12.23 5.85 2.57
CA GLY A 29 -11.47 7.01 3.01
C GLY A 29 -11.04 6.96 4.49
N ARG A 30 -11.81 6.30 5.36
CA ARG A 30 -11.47 6.18 6.78
C ARG A 30 -10.21 5.34 7.02
N PRO A 31 -10.19 4.04 6.64
CA PRO A 31 -9.01 3.23 6.84
C PRO A 31 -7.82 3.68 6.00
N LEU A 32 -8.04 4.19 4.79
CA LEU A 32 -6.96 4.68 3.93
C LEU A 32 -6.23 5.88 4.51
N LYS A 33 -6.93 6.85 5.07
CA LYS A 33 -6.31 8.00 5.74
C LYS A 33 -5.57 7.61 7.00
N ALA A 34 -6.07 6.60 7.72
CA ALA A 34 -5.38 6.04 8.89
C ALA A 34 -4.12 5.27 8.49
N LEU A 35 -4.19 4.48 7.42
CA LEU A 35 -3.09 3.64 6.92
C LEU A 35 -1.99 4.47 6.25
N LEU A 36 -2.35 5.41 5.38
CA LEU A 36 -1.41 6.06 4.47
C LEU A 36 -0.90 7.44 4.93
N ASN A 37 -1.45 8.03 5.93
CA ASN A 37 -1.24 9.40 6.36
C ASN A 37 -2.29 10.36 5.76
N ARG A 38 -3.13 10.85 6.62
CA ARG A 38 -4.27 11.71 6.30
C ARG A 38 -3.93 12.93 5.43
N ASN A 39 -2.79 13.56 5.67
CA ASN A 39 -2.41 14.79 4.99
C ASN A 39 -1.84 14.55 3.57
N LYS A 40 -1.62 13.30 3.20
CA LYS A 40 -0.99 12.91 1.92
C LYS A 40 -1.94 12.15 1.00
N VAL A 41 -3.15 11.85 1.47
CA VAL A 41 -4.18 11.18 0.70
C VAL A 41 -5.21 12.18 0.25
N GLU A 42 -5.39 12.31 -1.05
CA GLU A 42 -6.41 13.13 -1.68
C GLU A 42 -7.46 12.26 -2.35
N ARG A 43 -8.72 12.52 -2.06
CA ARG A 43 -9.82 11.83 -2.72
C ARG A 43 -10.10 12.46 -4.07
N LEU A 44 -10.04 11.66 -5.12
CA LEU A 44 -10.44 12.03 -6.47
C LEU A 44 -11.88 11.57 -6.76
N ALA A 45 -12.36 11.81 -7.98
CA ALA A 45 -13.66 11.31 -8.42
C ALA A 45 -13.65 9.79 -8.59
N ASP A 46 -14.85 9.16 -8.59
CA ASP A 46 -15.08 7.75 -8.95
C ASP A 46 -14.33 6.71 -8.08
N GLY A 47 -14.20 6.96 -6.79
CA GLY A 47 -13.56 6.01 -5.87
C GLY A 47 -12.04 5.91 -6.03
N ARG A 48 -11.42 6.88 -6.71
CA ARG A 48 -9.97 6.99 -6.84
C ARG A 48 -9.38 7.89 -5.78
N PHE A 49 -8.13 7.61 -5.44
CA PHE A 49 -7.34 8.37 -4.47
C PHE A 49 -5.96 8.64 -5.04
N LEU A 50 -5.41 9.82 -4.73
CA LEU A 50 -4.04 10.18 -4.98
C LEU A 50 -3.27 10.15 -3.66
N TYR A 51 -2.11 9.52 -3.66
CA TYR A 51 -1.23 9.43 -2.51
C TYR A 51 0.22 9.68 -2.91
N ALA A 52 0.86 10.65 -2.25
CA ALA A 52 2.29 10.88 -2.36
C ALA A 52 2.97 10.36 -1.08
N SER A 53 3.80 9.33 -1.22
CA SER A 53 4.48 8.74 -0.08
C SER A 53 5.58 9.63 0.48
N ARG A 54 6.06 9.32 1.70
CA ARG A 54 7.33 9.85 2.16
C ARG A 54 8.46 9.24 1.32
N PRO A 55 9.58 9.96 1.16
CA PRO A 55 10.72 9.41 0.46
C PRO A 55 11.24 8.11 1.07
N TYR A 56 11.68 7.21 0.20
CA TYR A 56 12.42 6.00 0.54
C TYR A 56 13.87 6.19 0.16
N GLN A 57 14.78 5.87 1.07
CA GLN A 57 16.21 5.80 0.76
C GLN A 57 16.55 4.39 0.31
N LEU A 58 16.95 4.23 -0.95
CA LEU A 58 17.39 2.98 -1.52
C LEU A 58 18.73 3.17 -2.22
N LEU A 59 19.78 2.58 -1.67
CA LEU A 59 21.17 2.82 -2.13
C LEU A 59 21.46 4.33 -2.15
N ASN A 60 21.88 4.88 -3.29
CA ASN A 60 22.13 6.31 -3.48
C ASN A 60 20.90 7.09 -3.96
N PHE A 61 19.75 6.45 -4.07
CA PHE A 61 18.52 7.06 -4.57
C PHE A 61 17.59 7.43 -3.43
N GLN A 62 17.00 8.62 -3.55
CA GLN A 62 15.86 9.04 -2.73
C GLN A 62 14.61 8.92 -3.60
N LEU A 63 13.80 7.88 -3.34
CA LEU A 63 12.63 7.55 -4.15
C LEU A 63 11.36 8.03 -3.49
N GLN A 64 10.50 8.68 -4.24
CA GLN A 64 9.20 9.13 -3.75
C GLN A 64 8.09 8.65 -4.68
N PRO A 65 7.41 7.57 -4.33
CA PRO A 65 6.25 7.10 -5.08
C PRO A 65 5.06 8.04 -4.94
N GLU A 66 4.42 8.32 -6.07
CA GLU A 66 3.13 8.98 -6.16
C GLU A 66 2.17 8.04 -6.88
N VAL A 67 1.05 7.73 -6.26
CA VAL A 67 0.17 6.67 -6.69
C VAL A 67 -1.25 7.18 -6.85
N VAL A 68 -1.88 6.82 -7.98
CA VAL A 68 -3.34 6.86 -8.14
C VAL A 68 -3.85 5.44 -7.98
N PHE A 69 -4.73 5.23 -7.04
CA PHE A 69 -5.33 3.93 -6.79
C PHE A 69 -6.84 4.01 -6.64
N ARG A 70 -7.49 2.90 -6.94
CA ARG A 70 -8.93 2.71 -6.74
C ARG A 70 -9.16 1.88 -5.49
N SER A 71 -10.16 2.29 -4.69
CA SER A 71 -10.55 1.55 -3.51
C SER A 71 -12.08 1.40 -3.48
N SER A 72 -12.53 0.21 -3.10
CA SER A 72 -13.95 -0.13 -3.03
C SER A 72 -14.23 -1.10 -1.90
N TRP A 73 -15.41 -0.98 -1.31
CA TRP A 73 -15.97 -1.90 -0.33
C TRP A 73 -17.10 -2.70 -0.96
N ASP A 74 -17.04 -4.04 -0.88
CA ASP A 74 -18.04 -4.94 -1.50
C ASP A 74 -19.01 -5.59 -0.49
N GLY A 75 -18.92 -5.23 0.78
CA GLY A 75 -19.67 -5.86 1.88
C GLY A 75 -18.85 -6.84 2.70
N ASP A 76 -17.80 -7.41 2.14
CA ASP A 76 -16.93 -8.39 2.79
C ASP A 76 -15.49 -7.91 2.93
N GLN A 77 -15.00 -7.14 1.96
CA GLN A 77 -13.63 -6.65 1.98
C GLN A 77 -13.49 -5.28 1.33
N LEU A 78 -12.49 -4.55 1.81
CA LEU A 78 -11.97 -3.34 1.18
C LEU A 78 -10.86 -3.75 0.23
N THR A 79 -10.99 -3.41 -1.04
CA THR A 79 -10.00 -3.69 -2.08
C THR A 79 -9.28 -2.41 -2.49
N ILE A 80 -7.98 -2.49 -2.70
CA ILE A 80 -7.11 -1.39 -3.14
C ILE A 80 -6.34 -1.88 -4.35
N VAL A 81 -6.46 -1.18 -5.49
CA VAL A 81 -5.75 -1.52 -6.72
C VAL A 81 -5.05 -0.29 -7.27
N PHE A 82 -3.75 -0.37 -7.49
CA PHE A 82 -2.99 0.69 -8.13
C PHE A 82 -3.33 0.77 -9.61
N GLU A 83 -3.74 1.95 -10.06
CA GLU A 83 -3.98 2.23 -11.47
C GLU A 83 -2.74 2.85 -12.13
N HIS A 84 -2.06 3.73 -11.39
CA HIS A 84 -0.89 4.43 -11.88
C HIS A 84 0.06 4.73 -10.74
N CYS A 85 1.34 4.47 -10.95
CA CYS A 85 2.39 4.79 -9.98
C CYS A 85 3.56 5.47 -10.69
N THR A 86 3.93 6.66 -10.23
CA THR A 86 5.12 7.38 -10.66
C THR A 86 6.13 7.37 -9.52
N ILE A 87 7.33 6.87 -9.78
CA ILE A 87 8.40 6.85 -8.79
C ILE A 87 9.36 8.00 -9.09
N HIS A 88 9.23 9.11 -8.36
CA HIS A 88 10.14 10.23 -8.47
C HIS A 88 11.51 9.88 -7.87
N GLY A 89 12.58 10.41 -8.46
CA GLY A 89 13.95 10.20 -7.98
C GLY A 89 14.74 9.15 -8.74
N LEU A 90 14.13 8.45 -9.71
CA LEU A 90 14.81 7.49 -10.57
C LEU A 90 15.51 8.13 -11.79
N GLY A 91 15.28 9.42 -12.05
CA GLY A 91 15.86 10.13 -13.20
C GLY A 91 15.50 9.44 -14.52
N ARG A 92 16.52 9.09 -15.31
CA ARG A 92 16.34 8.41 -16.60
C ARG A 92 15.77 7.01 -16.49
N LEU A 93 15.84 6.39 -15.31
CA LEU A 93 15.33 5.04 -15.07
C LEU A 93 13.81 5.01 -14.79
N GLN A 94 13.17 6.16 -14.67
CA GLN A 94 11.76 6.27 -14.30
C GLN A 94 10.81 5.52 -15.25
N HIS A 95 11.13 5.51 -16.55
CA HIS A 95 10.33 4.80 -17.57
C HIS A 95 10.64 3.31 -17.68
N LEU A 96 11.61 2.83 -16.93
CA LEU A 96 12.10 1.45 -17.01
C LEU A 96 11.63 0.58 -15.86
N VAL A 97 10.98 1.18 -14.88
CA VAL A 97 10.49 0.51 -13.68
C VAL A 97 9.02 0.79 -13.50
N GLU A 98 8.23 -0.26 -13.41
CA GLU A 98 6.80 -0.19 -13.11
C GLU A 98 6.53 -0.89 -11.77
N PHE A 99 5.84 -0.19 -10.87
CA PHE A 99 5.42 -0.72 -9.59
C PHE A 99 3.90 -0.93 -9.58
N GLN A 100 3.48 -2.13 -9.19
CA GLN A 100 2.07 -2.48 -9.06
C GLN A 100 1.79 -3.01 -7.66
N CYS A 101 0.59 -2.73 -7.16
CA CYS A 101 0.11 -3.23 -5.89
C CYS A 101 -1.38 -3.54 -5.97
N GLN A 102 -1.74 -4.68 -5.44
CA GLN A 102 -3.12 -5.04 -5.18
C GLN A 102 -3.22 -5.49 -3.73
N ALA A 103 -4.14 -4.90 -2.97
CA ALA A 103 -4.29 -5.19 -1.56
C ALA A 103 -5.76 -5.32 -1.18
N TRP A 104 -6.02 -5.98 -0.07
CA TRP A 104 -7.34 -6.03 0.52
C TRP A 104 -7.26 -6.03 2.05
N ILE A 105 -8.33 -5.54 2.68
CA ILE A 105 -8.54 -5.59 4.12
C ILE A 105 -9.90 -6.23 4.37
N ARG A 106 -9.93 -7.28 5.17
CA ARG A 106 -11.13 -8.04 5.50
C ARG A 106 -11.38 -8.01 7.01
N PRO A 107 -12.60 -7.66 7.46
CA PRO A 107 -12.92 -7.69 8.88
C PRO A 107 -13.30 -9.09 9.34
N GLU A 108 -12.92 -9.39 10.56
CA GLU A 108 -13.40 -10.53 11.33
C GLU A 108 -13.77 -10.05 12.75
N GLN A 109 -14.28 -10.96 13.60
CA GLN A 109 -14.52 -10.64 15.00
C GLN A 109 -13.20 -10.24 15.69
N GLU A 110 -13.14 -9.03 16.25
CA GLU A 110 -11.98 -8.45 16.94
C GLU A 110 -10.69 -8.43 16.11
N ARG A 111 -10.79 -8.47 14.78
CA ARG A 111 -9.61 -8.60 13.93
C ARG A 111 -9.81 -8.01 12.54
N LEU A 112 -8.75 -7.42 12.01
CA LEU A 112 -8.64 -7.06 10.59
C LEU A 112 -7.55 -7.93 9.97
N LEU A 113 -7.88 -8.62 8.88
CA LEU A 113 -6.90 -9.29 8.03
C LEU A 113 -6.55 -8.38 6.86
N ALA A 114 -5.27 -8.22 6.58
CA ALA A 114 -4.81 -7.45 5.43
C ALA A 114 -3.78 -8.24 4.63
N LYS A 115 -3.84 -8.10 3.32
CA LYS A 115 -2.87 -8.70 2.40
C LYS A 115 -2.54 -7.72 1.29
N ALA A 116 -1.27 -7.66 0.91
CA ALA A 116 -0.79 -6.92 -0.25
C ALA A 116 0.07 -7.80 -1.14
N ASP A 117 -0.21 -7.77 -2.43
CA ASP A 117 0.61 -8.38 -3.49
C ASP A 117 1.27 -7.24 -4.26
N LEU A 118 2.59 -7.23 -4.24
CA LEU A 118 3.44 -6.18 -4.77
C LEU A 118 4.30 -6.73 -5.90
N SER A 119 4.49 -5.95 -6.95
CA SER A 119 5.41 -6.30 -8.01
C SER A 119 6.18 -5.10 -8.53
N LEU A 120 7.44 -5.33 -8.89
CA LEU A 120 8.27 -4.43 -9.66
C LEU A 120 8.61 -5.10 -10.98
N GLU A 121 8.32 -4.42 -12.07
CA GLU A 121 8.68 -4.86 -13.41
C GLU A 121 9.76 -3.94 -13.98
N PHE A 122 10.83 -4.55 -14.47
CA PHE A 122 11.93 -3.85 -15.12
C PHE A 122 11.85 -4.09 -16.62
N SER A 123 11.80 -3.01 -17.39
CA SER A 123 11.75 -3.08 -18.85
C SER A 123 12.99 -3.76 -19.43
N PRO A 124 12.83 -4.76 -20.31
CA PRO A 124 13.97 -5.53 -20.84
C PRO A 124 14.95 -4.70 -21.68
N ASN A 125 14.48 -3.61 -22.27
CA ASN A 125 15.27 -2.78 -23.19
C ASN A 125 15.99 -1.61 -22.52
N GLY A 126 15.88 -1.46 -21.21
CA GLY A 126 16.41 -0.29 -20.51
C GLY A 126 17.30 -0.64 -19.32
N ALA A 127 16.71 -0.86 -18.16
CA ALA A 127 17.47 -1.13 -16.94
C ALA A 127 18.30 -2.42 -17.01
N GLY A 128 17.81 -3.44 -17.72
CA GLY A 128 18.50 -4.70 -17.93
C GLY A 128 19.74 -4.59 -18.83
N ALA A 129 19.85 -3.55 -19.65
CA ALA A 129 21.06 -3.27 -20.44
C ALA A 129 22.15 -2.54 -19.64
N LEU A 130 21.76 -1.92 -18.50
CA LEU A 130 22.64 -1.12 -17.67
C LEU A 130 23.14 -1.85 -16.42
N LEU A 131 22.41 -2.86 -15.93
CA LEU A 131 22.73 -3.60 -14.72
C LEU A 131 22.55 -5.11 -14.90
N PRO A 132 23.41 -5.94 -14.32
CA PRO A 132 23.23 -7.38 -14.32
C PRO A 132 21.92 -7.82 -13.68
N LYS A 133 21.25 -8.82 -14.26
CA LYS A 133 19.97 -9.35 -13.74
C LYS A 133 19.98 -9.70 -12.25
N PRO A 134 21.03 -10.34 -11.69
CA PRO A 134 21.08 -10.62 -10.25
C PRO A 134 21.03 -9.35 -9.39
N LEU A 135 21.68 -8.28 -9.83
CA LEU A 135 21.70 -7.01 -9.12
C LEU A 135 20.34 -6.33 -9.18
N LEU A 136 19.67 -6.35 -10.34
CA LEU A 136 18.32 -5.84 -10.49
C LEU A 136 17.32 -6.59 -9.60
N HIS A 137 17.42 -7.92 -9.56
CA HIS A 137 16.57 -8.74 -8.70
C HIS A 137 16.77 -8.41 -7.22
N ARG A 138 18.03 -8.33 -6.78
CA ARG A 138 18.36 -8.00 -5.39
C ARG A 138 17.89 -6.59 -5.01
N THR A 139 18.07 -5.62 -5.87
CA THR A 139 17.60 -4.23 -5.65
C THR A 139 16.08 -4.16 -5.60
N GLY A 140 15.40 -4.85 -6.51
CA GLY A 140 13.95 -4.95 -6.51
C GLY A 140 13.39 -5.61 -5.24
N ASP A 141 14.01 -6.67 -4.78
CA ASP A 141 13.61 -7.37 -3.56
C ASP A 141 13.82 -6.49 -2.31
N LEU A 142 14.94 -5.76 -2.23
CA LEU A 142 15.17 -4.76 -1.19
C LEU A 142 14.11 -3.64 -1.21
N ALA A 143 13.77 -3.13 -2.37
CA ALA A 143 12.75 -2.09 -2.52
C ALA A 143 11.38 -2.58 -2.04
N LEU A 144 10.95 -3.76 -2.47
CA LEU A 144 9.69 -4.36 -2.02
C LEU A 144 9.71 -4.65 -0.51
N GLY A 145 10.85 -5.05 0.04
CA GLY A 145 11.03 -5.21 1.49
C GLY A 145 10.79 -3.93 2.27
N LEU A 146 11.36 -2.82 1.82
CA LEU A 146 11.16 -1.50 2.45
C LEU A 146 9.67 -1.08 2.41
N VAL A 147 8.99 -1.33 1.30
CA VAL A 147 7.56 -1.00 1.16
C VAL A 147 6.73 -1.86 2.12
N THR A 148 6.95 -3.17 2.15
CA THR A 148 6.20 -4.07 3.04
C THR A 148 6.43 -3.77 4.51
N ASP A 149 7.65 -3.49 4.92
CA ASP A 149 7.98 -3.11 6.31
C ASP A 149 7.27 -1.82 6.72
N ARG A 150 7.24 -0.83 5.84
CA ARG A 150 6.53 0.43 6.08
C ARG A 150 5.02 0.23 6.15
N LEU A 151 4.45 -0.55 5.26
CA LEU A 151 3.02 -0.90 5.28
C LEU A 151 2.63 -1.63 6.56
N GLU A 152 3.39 -2.62 6.98
CA GLU A 152 3.14 -3.35 8.24
C GLU A 152 3.18 -2.41 9.44
N LYS A 153 4.19 -1.57 9.53
CA LYS A 153 4.32 -0.58 10.59
C LYS A 153 3.12 0.38 10.61
N ARG A 154 2.65 0.82 9.46
CA ARG A 154 1.48 1.69 9.34
C ARG A 154 0.18 0.95 9.67
N CYS A 155 0.04 -0.31 9.31
CA CYS A 155 -1.09 -1.13 9.72
C CYS A 155 -1.17 -1.22 11.25
N ARG A 156 -0.08 -1.54 11.90
CA ARG A 156 -0.04 -1.67 13.37
C ARG A 156 -0.26 -0.34 14.09
N SER A 157 0.37 0.73 13.65
CA SER A 157 0.28 2.05 14.33
C SER A 157 -0.90 2.90 13.87
N GLY A 158 -1.24 2.88 12.59
CA GLY A 158 -2.26 3.75 11.99
C GLY A 158 -3.64 3.10 11.87
N LEU A 159 -3.72 1.94 11.24
CA LEU A 159 -4.99 1.29 10.95
C LEU A 159 -5.72 0.85 12.21
N ILE A 160 -5.02 0.24 13.17
CA ILE A 160 -5.59 -0.16 14.46
C ILE A 160 -6.06 1.07 15.23
N LYS A 161 -5.21 2.10 15.34
CA LYS A 161 -5.55 3.34 16.04
C LYS A 161 -6.76 4.03 15.40
N GLY A 162 -6.82 4.08 14.08
CA GLY A 162 -7.95 4.64 13.35
C GLY A 162 -9.26 3.88 13.61
N ALA A 163 -9.21 2.55 13.63
CA ALA A 163 -10.34 1.71 13.96
C ALA A 163 -10.83 1.95 15.40
N LEU A 164 -9.94 1.94 16.38
CA LEU A 164 -10.29 2.18 17.79
C LEU A 164 -10.89 3.58 18.00
N ASN A 165 -10.34 4.61 17.36
CA ASN A 165 -10.86 5.97 17.46
C ASN A 165 -12.26 6.08 16.83
N TRP A 166 -12.50 5.38 15.72
CA TRP A 166 -13.82 5.39 15.08
C TRP A 166 -14.84 4.63 15.93
N LEU A 167 -14.48 3.47 16.48
CA LEU A 167 -15.33 2.67 17.36
C LEU A 167 -15.73 3.44 18.62
N ALA A 168 -14.83 4.22 19.20
CA ALA A 168 -15.13 5.06 20.38
C ALA A 168 -16.21 6.11 20.11
N ARG A 169 -16.39 6.52 18.85
CA ARG A 169 -17.41 7.48 18.40
C ARG A 169 -18.68 6.82 17.84
N ASN A 170 -18.62 5.52 17.58
CA ASN A 170 -19.69 4.74 16.96
C ASN A 170 -19.87 3.40 17.71
N PRO A 171 -20.29 3.46 18.96
CA PRO A 171 -20.42 2.28 19.82
C PRO A 171 -21.53 1.31 19.31
#